data_53df46fc29765cda8f63c98ef569f1dd
#
_entry.id   53df46fc29765cda8f63c98ef569f1dd
#
_cell.length_a   1.000
_cell.length_b   1.000
_cell.length_c   1.000
_cell.angle_alpha   90.00
_cell.angle_beta   90.00
_cell.angle_gamma   90.00
#
_symmetry.space_group_name_H-M   'P 1'
#
loop_
_entity.id
_entity.type
_entity.pdbx_description
1 polymer ?
#
loop_
_entity_poly.entity_id
_entity_poly.type
_entity_poly.pdbx_seq_one_letter_code
_entity_poly.pdbx_strand_id
1 'polypeptide(L)'
;EKAVITTNEKGKGYTVDFFSMEGILLRTSQYSKFGKTPDKQILHGKTNYKFANSEKDSLVCYYKDNLRIGAAIFYYPNGKKHVECIYKGGLLDGILLQYYSNGSIKRKDIYKRGVAIGTNIYSEQGELLGNSPFYVAPAPLDADLNTIYKEVAQAIELPIWKKAGKWEAHVEITFDAKGNMMNVRVLQSNHPKLAKASVQAVNKVFQNKTFTPATMDNQSVCGSIILPLIYRIERVL
;
A
#
# COMPACT_ATOMS: atom_id res chain seq x y z
N GLU A 1 8.73 -0.88 -19.32
CA GLU A 1 7.43 -1.56 -19.47
C GLU A 1 6.67 -0.99 -20.67
N LYS A 2 5.99 -1.86 -21.44
CA LYS A 2 4.99 -1.47 -22.43
C LYS A 2 3.61 -1.70 -21.83
N ALA A 3 2.66 -0.79 -22.07
CA ALA A 3 1.29 -0.94 -21.62
C ALA A 3 0.34 -1.11 -22.81
N VAL A 4 -0.50 -2.14 -22.78
CA VAL A 4 -1.62 -2.34 -23.70
C VAL A 4 -2.91 -2.04 -22.92
N ILE A 5 -3.73 -1.13 -23.47
CA ILE A 5 -4.92 -0.62 -22.81
C ILE A 5 -6.15 -1.16 -23.52
N THR A 6 -7.03 -1.79 -22.76
CA THR A 6 -8.37 -2.19 -23.23
C THR A 6 -9.42 -1.48 -22.39
N THR A 7 -10.40 -0.85 -23.04
CA THR A 7 -11.55 -0.27 -22.36
C THR A 7 -12.56 -1.37 -22.04
N ASN A 8 -13.19 -1.31 -20.86
CA ASN A 8 -14.28 -2.23 -20.55
C ASN A 8 -15.49 -1.97 -21.45
N GLU A 9 -16.26 -3.02 -21.78
CA GLU A 9 -17.40 -3.00 -22.73
C GLU A 9 -18.45 -1.90 -22.47
N LYS A 10 -18.51 -1.34 -21.26
CA LYS A 10 -19.43 -0.26 -20.88
C LYS A 10 -18.77 1.13 -20.82
N GLY A 11 -17.51 1.28 -21.28
CA GLY A 11 -16.78 2.55 -21.21
C GLY A 11 -16.49 3.06 -19.79
N LYS A 12 -16.69 2.22 -18.77
CA LYS A 12 -16.55 2.57 -17.34
C LYS A 12 -15.28 1.93 -16.74
N GLY A 13 -14.12 2.32 -17.28
CA GLY A 13 -12.83 1.85 -16.74
C GLY A 13 -11.94 1.24 -17.81
N TYR A 14 -10.75 0.86 -17.37
CA TYR A 14 -9.68 0.35 -18.21
C TYR A 14 -9.11 -0.92 -17.63
N THR A 15 -8.81 -1.90 -18.46
CA THR A 15 -7.91 -3.00 -18.16
C THR A 15 -6.60 -2.72 -18.87
N VAL A 16 -5.49 -2.79 -18.15
CA VAL A 16 -4.17 -2.47 -18.68
C VAL A 16 -3.24 -3.63 -18.42
N ASP A 17 -2.69 -4.18 -19.49
CA ASP A 17 -1.67 -5.20 -19.46
C ASP A 17 -0.29 -4.55 -19.57
N PHE A 18 0.61 -4.86 -18.65
CA PHE A 18 1.95 -4.35 -18.61
C PHE A 18 2.94 -5.46 -18.97
N PHE A 19 3.79 -5.18 -19.94
CA PHE A 19 4.77 -6.12 -20.46
C PHE A 19 6.19 -5.64 -20.19
N SER A 20 7.14 -6.57 -20.06
CA SER A 20 8.57 -6.27 -20.13
C SER A 20 8.94 -5.72 -21.51
N MET A 21 10.19 -5.31 -21.68
CA MET A 21 10.70 -4.88 -23.00
C MET A 21 10.77 -6.05 -23.99
N GLU A 22 10.92 -7.27 -23.47
CA GLU A 22 10.93 -8.54 -24.23
C GLU A 22 9.53 -9.05 -24.56
N GLY A 23 8.47 -8.37 -24.11
CA GLY A 23 7.08 -8.74 -24.41
C GLY A 23 6.47 -9.74 -23.43
N ILE A 24 7.09 -9.97 -22.26
CA ILE A 24 6.57 -10.86 -21.21
C ILE A 24 5.53 -10.11 -20.39
N LEU A 25 4.32 -10.67 -20.20
CA LEU A 25 3.27 -10.10 -19.34
C LEU A 25 3.72 -10.11 -17.88
N LEU A 26 3.82 -8.93 -17.30
CA LEU A 26 4.22 -8.72 -15.91
C LEU A 26 3.02 -8.59 -14.97
N ARG A 27 1.98 -7.89 -15.42
CA ARG A 27 0.74 -7.70 -14.64
C ARG A 27 -0.41 -7.22 -15.51
N THR A 28 -1.61 -7.56 -15.06
CA THR A 28 -2.88 -6.99 -15.55
C THR A 28 -3.52 -6.21 -14.43
N SER A 29 -3.94 -4.97 -14.67
CA SER A 29 -4.54 -4.09 -13.65
C SER A 29 -5.77 -3.39 -14.17
N GLN A 30 -6.76 -3.22 -13.29
CA GLN A 30 -7.97 -2.45 -13.57
C GLN A 30 -7.86 -1.03 -13.02
N TYR A 31 -8.36 -0.07 -13.80
CA TYR A 31 -8.33 1.35 -13.49
C TYR A 31 -9.72 1.97 -13.71
N SER A 32 -10.12 2.89 -12.85
CA SER A 32 -11.26 3.78 -13.11
C SER A 32 -10.86 4.95 -14.02
N LYS A 33 -9.57 5.34 -13.99
CA LYS A 33 -8.99 6.39 -14.82
C LYS A 33 -7.57 5.99 -15.22
N PHE A 34 -7.24 6.14 -16.50
CA PHE A 34 -5.89 5.85 -17.00
C PHE A 34 -5.42 6.98 -17.93
N GLY A 35 -4.48 7.80 -17.43
CA GLY A 35 -3.88 8.91 -18.15
C GLY A 35 -2.40 8.68 -18.43
N LYS A 36 -1.78 9.58 -19.20
CA LYS A 36 -0.37 9.46 -19.64
C LYS A 36 0.65 9.54 -18.48
N THR A 37 0.28 10.16 -17.38
CA THR A 37 1.16 10.34 -16.20
C THR A 37 0.58 9.62 -14.98
N PRO A 38 1.42 9.13 -14.04
CA PRO A 38 0.97 8.36 -12.88
C PRO A 38 -0.08 9.07 -12.01
N ASP A 39 0.00 10.39 -11.87
CA ASP A 39 -0.97 11.22 -11.16
C ASP A 39 -2.38 11.22 -11.78
N LYS A 40 -2.48 10.83 -13.06
CA LYS A 40 -3.73 10.67 -13.81
C LYS A 40 -4.22 9.23 -13.90
N GLN A 41 -3.61 8.32 -13.13
CA GLN A 41 -3.97 6.91 -13.10
C GLN A 41 -4.58 6.58 -11.74
N ILE A 42 -5.77 5.98 -11.76
CA ILE A 42 -6.49 5.56 -10.55
C ILE A 42 -6.78 4.07 -10.63
N LEU A 43 -5.97 3.27 -9.91
CA LEU A 43 -6.19 1.85 -9.73
C LEU A 43 -7.53 1.61 -9.04
N HIS A 44 -8.40 0.81 -9.67
CA HIS A 44 -9.71 0.50 -9.14
C HIS A 44 -10.19 -0.84 -9.71
N GLY A 45 -10.29 -1.85 -8.86
CA GLY A 45 -10.60 -3.22 -9.25
C GLY A 45 -9.42 -4.16 -9.04
N LYS A 46 -9.41 -5.25 -9.77
CA LYS A 46 -8.46 -6.36 -9.63
C LYS A 46 -7.11 -6.03 -10.28
N THR A 47 -6.04 -6.48 -9.63
CA THR A 47 -4.69 -6.51 -10.20
C THR A 47 -4.09 -7.90 -10.00
N ASN A 48 -3.60 -8.48 -11.08
CA ASN A 48 -2.89 -9.75 -11.12
C ASN A 48 -1.43 -9.47 -11.50
N TYR A 49 -0.49 -9.84 -10.66
CA TYR A 49 0.95 -9.86 -10.98
C TYR A 49 1.34 -11.26 -11.40
N LYS A 50 2.24 -11.37 -12.35
CA LYS A 50 2.74 -12.65 -12.86
C LYS A 50 4.11 -12.98 -12.24
N PHE A 51 4.45 -14.28 -12.19
CA PHE A 51 5.84 -14.69 -12.01
C PHE A 51 6.62 -14.34 -13.27
N ALA A 52 7.92 -14.06 -13.11
CA ALA A 52 8.80 -13.85 -14.24
C ALA A 52 8.76 -15.07 -15.19
N ASN A 53 8.58 -14.81 -16.47
CA ASN A 53 8.53 -15.83 -17.53
C ASN A 53 7.43 -16.91 -17.31
N SER A 54 6.30 -16.55 -16.72
CA SER A 54 5.21 -17.49 -16.42
C SER A 54 3.83 -16.85 -16.59
N GLU A 55 2.87 -17.62 -17.08
CA GLU A 55 1.45 -17.25 -17.10
C GLU A 55 0.80 -17.28 -15.71
N LYS A 56 1.47 -17.89 -14.71
CA LYS A 56 0.92 -18.05 -13.36
C LYS A 56 0.94 -16.73 -12.60
N ASP A 57 -0.11 -16.48 -11.82
CA ASP A 57 -0.17 -15.34 -10.91
C ASP A 57 0.80 -15.53 -9.74
N SER A 58 1.58 -14.51 -9.42
CA SER A 58 2.39 -14.42 -8.20
C SER A 58 1.64 -13.71 -7.08
N LEU A 59 0.76 -12.75 -7.45
CA LEU A 59 -0.08 -12.00 -6.53
C LEU A 59 -1.39 -11.60 -7.20
N VAL A 60 -2.49 -11.79 -6.51
CA VAL A 60 -3.82 -11.24 -6.85
C VAL A 60 -4.26 -10.32 -5.73
N CYS A 61 -4.62 -9.09 -6.04
CA CYS A 61 -5.12 -8.12 -5.07
C CYS A 61 -6.14 -7.17 -5.69
N TYR A 62 -6.80 -6.37 -4.84
CA TYR A 62 -7.85 -5.46 -5.25
C TYR A 62 -7.54 -4.04 -4.77
N TYR A 63 -7.94 -3.06 -5.58
CA TYR A 63 -7.76 -1.65 -5.28
C TYR A 63 -9.09 -0.89 -5.37
N LYS A 64 -9.22 0.13 -4.54
CA LYS A 64 -10.22 1.18 -4.65
C LYS A 64 -9.49 2.52 -4.52
N ASP A 65 -9.54 3.31 -5.61
CA ASP A 65 -8.96 4.65 -5.68
C ASP A 65 -7.49 4.67 -5.20
N ASN A 66 -6.66 3.78 -5.79
CA ASN A 66 -5.24 3.55 -5.48
C ASN A 66 -4.93 2.91 -4.11
N LEU A 67 -5.92 2.66 -3.26
CA LEU A 67 -5.73 1.99 -1.98
C LEU A 67 -6.07 0.51 -2.09
N ARG A 68 -5.20 -0.38 -1.57
CA ARG A 68 -5.50 -1.82 -1.47
C ARG A 68 -6.70 -2.04 -0.56
N ILE A 69 -7.61 -2.91 -0.99
CA ILE A 69 -8.80 -3.33 -0.25
C ILE A 69 -9.04 -4.83 -0.39
N GLY A 70 -9.76 -5.40 0.59
CA GLY A 70 -10.17 -6.80 0.53
C GLY A 70 -9.01 -7.78 0.55
N ALA A 71 -9.23 -8.97 0.00
CA ALA A 71 -8.25 -10.04 0.01
C ALA A 71 -7.09 -9.78 -0.95
N ALA A 72 -5.87 -10.11 -0.50
CA ALA A 72 -4.70 -10.26 -1.35
C ALA A 72 -4.13 -11.67 -1.16
N ILE A 73 -3.81 -12.33 -2.27
CA ILE A 73 -3.31 -13.71 -2.27
C ILE A 73 -2.01 -13.75 -3.05
N PHE A 74 -0.95 -14.15 -2.36
CA PHE A 74 0.35 -14.46 -2.94
C PHE A 74 0.43 -15.95 -3.19
N TYR A 75 1.08 -16.34 -4.25
CA TYR A 75 1.21 -17.74 -4.65
C TYR A 75 2.66 -18.19 -4.67
N TYR A 76 2.88 -19.47 -4.50
CA TYR A 76 4.12 -20.15 -4.87
C TYR A 76 4.18 -20.35 -6.40
N PRO A 77 5.38 -20.56 -6.99
CA PRO A 77 5.50 -20.87 -8.43
C PRO A 77 4.74 -22.12 -8.85
N ASN A 78 4.48 -23.06 -7.92
CA ASN A 78 3.65 -24.24 -8.18
C ASN A 78 2.13 -23.94 -8.24
N GLY A 79 1.72 -22.68 -7.94
CA GLY A 79 0.34 -22.22 -7.95
C GLY A 79 -0.43 -22.41 -6.64
N LYS A 80 0.18 -23.02 -5.60
CA LYS A 80 -0.42 -23.07 -4.27
C LYS A 80 -0.35 -21.72 -3.58
N LYS A 81 -1.27 -21.44 -2.66
CA LYS A 81 -1.24 -20.24 -1.85
C LYS A 81 0.02 -20.21 -0.99
N HIS A 82 0.70 -19.05 -0.95
CA HIS A 82 1.83 -18.77 -0.06
C HIS A 82 1.39 -17.87 1.09
N VAL A 83 0.74 -16.75 0.79
CA VAL A 83 0.19 -15.84 1.80
C VAL A 83 -1.19 -15.39 1.36
N GLU A 84 -2.14 -15.32 2.28
CA GLU A 84 -3.39 -14.60 2.08
C GLU A 84 -3.60 -13.62 3.23
N CYS A 85 -4.05 -12.41 2.90
CA CYS A 85 -4.26 -11.35 3.87
C CYS A 85 -5.37 -10.40 3.44
N ILE A 86 -5.82 -9.56 4.37
CA ILE A 86 -6.91 -8.62 4.15
C ILE A 86 -6.39 -7.19 4.30
N TYR A 87 -6.74 -6.33 3.34
CA TYR A 87 -6.45 -4.91 3.35
C TYR A 87 -7.70 -4.05 3.51
N LYS A 88 -7.57 -2.95 4.25
CA LYS A 88 -8.57 -1.90 4.35
C LYS A 88 -7.88 -0.54 4.25
N GLY A 89 -8.23 0.24 3.21
CA GLY A 89 -7.62 1.56 3.01
C GLY A 89 -6.10 1.54 2.85
N GLY A 90 -5.55 0.51 2.20
CA GLY A 90 -4.13 0.33 1.95
C GLY A 90 -3.34 -0.35 3.08
N LEU A 91 -3.94 -0.53 4.25
CA LEU A 91 -3.31 -1.14 5.43
C LEU A 91 -3.79 -2.57 5.63
N LEU A 92 -2.93 -3.45 6.17
CA LEU A 92 -3.34 -4.78 6.66
C LEU A 92 -4.36 -4.59 7.78
N ASP A 93 -5.55 -5.21 7.63
CA ASP A 93 -6.63 -5.10 8.61
C ASP A 93 -7.47 -6.39 8.57
N GLY A 94 -7.18 -7.31 9.44
CA GLY A 94 -7.77 -8.65 9.49
C GLY A 94 -6.73 -9.75 9.64
N ILE A 95 -7.10 -10.96 9.23
CA ILE A 95 -6.26 -12.15 9.34
C ILE A 95 -5.26 -12.19 8.18
N LEU A 96 -4.00 -12.54 8.49
CA LEU A 96 -2.98 -12.97 7.54
C LEU A 96 -2.64 -14.42 7.82
N LEU A 97 -2.71 -15.26 6.78
CA LEU A 97 -2.24 -16.65 6.82
C LEU A 97 -1.07 -16.81 5.85
N GLN A 98 -0.02 -17.46 6.33
CA GLN A 98 1.08 -17.94 5.49
C GLN A 98 1.09 -19.47 5.52
N TYR A 99 1.36 -20.07 4.38
CA TYR A 99 1.35 -21.51 4.20
C TYR A 99 2.73 -22.04 3.86
N TYR A 100 3.03 -23.26 4.25
CA TYR A 100 4.11 -24.05 3.68
C TYR A 100 3.76 -24.53 2.26
N SER A 101 4.74 -24.97 1.52
CA SER A 101 4.51 -25.49 0.14
C SER A 101 3.64 -26.75 0.10
N ASN A 102 3.56 -27.52 1.19
CA ASN A 102 2.64 -28.64 1.34
C ASN A 102 1.18 -28.21 1.59
N GLY A 103 0.96 -26.93 2.00
CA GLY A 103 -0.36 -26.34 2.26
C GLY A 103 -0.72 -26.25 3.74
N SER A 104 0.12 -26.76 4.67
CA SER A 104 -0.09 -26.54 6.10
C SER A 104 0.16 -25.08 6.49
N ILE A 105 -0.49 -24.61 7.56
CA ILE A 105 -0.34 -23.24 8.03
C ILE A 105 1.03 -23.06 8.67
N LYS A 106 1.85 -22.15 8.13
CA LYS A 106 3.13 -21.72 8.70
C LYS A 106 2.93 -20.59 9.72
N ARG A 107 1.95 -19.68 9.46
CA ARG A 107 1.74 -18.49 10.28
C ARG A 107 0.28 -18.07 10.25
N LYS A 108 -0.19 -17.56 11.40
CA LYS A 108 -1.46 -16.86 11.53
C LYS A 108 -1.27 -15.59 12.33
N ASP A 109 -1.40 -14.46 11.67
CA ASP A 109 -1.32 -13.13 12.29
C ASP A 109 -2.68 -12.44 12.23
N ILE A 110 -2.92 -11.53 13.18
CA ILE A 110 -4.07 -10.64 13.20
C ILE A 110 -3.56 -9.21 13.14
N TYR A 111 -4.01 -8.46 12.15
CA TYR A 111 -3.64 -7.06 11.96
C TYR A 111 -4.84 -6.15 12.20
N LYS A 112 -4.56 -4.97 12.75
CA LYS A 112 -5.51 -3.88 12.86
C LYS A 112 -4.84 -2.58 12.45
N ARG A 113 -5.33 -1.95 11.37
CA ARG A 113 -4.76 -0.71 10.81
C ARG A 113 -3.25 -0.79 10.59
N GLY A 114 -2.77 -1.91 10.05
CA GLY A 114 -1.36 -2.13 9.74
C GLY A 114 -0.48 -2.61 10.91
N VAL A 115 -1.02 -2.67 12.13
CA VAL A 115 -0.30 -3.12 13.33
C VAL A 115 -0.68 -4.56 13.64
N ALA A 116 0.29 -5.44 13.83
CA ALA A 116 0.06 -6.79 14.29
C ALA A 116 -0.35 -6.79 15.78
N ILE A 117 -1.52 -7.36 16.08
CA ILE A 117 -2.09 -7.46 17.43
C ILE A 117 -2.13 -8.89 17.96
N GLY A 118 -1.81 -9.86 17.13
CA GLY A 118 -1.69 -11.27 17.48
C GLY A 118 -0.92 -11.99 16.40
N THR A 119 0.04 -12.83 16.79
CA THR A 119 0.93 -13.53 15.85
C THR A 119 1.25 -14.93 16.37
N ASN A 120 1.20 -15.92 15.49
CA ASN A 120 1.59 -17.29 15.80
C ASN A 120 2.31 -17.91 14.61
N ILE A 121 3.42 -18.58 14.86
CA ILE A 121 4.20 -19.35 13.88
C ILE A 121 4.12 -20.82 14.24
N TYR A 122 3.90 -21.67 13.26
CA TYR A 122 3.75 -23.12 13.44
C TYR A 122 4.77 -23.90 12.62
N SER A 123 5.14 -25.09 13.09
CA SER A 123 5.85 -26.09 12.29
C SER A 123 4.91 -26.69 11.22
N GLU A 124 5.47 -27.48 10.30
CA GLU A 124 4.65 -28.22 9.32
C GLU A 124 3.70 -29.24 9.99
N GLN A 125 4.02 -29.68 11.20
CA GLN A 125 3.22 -30.57 12.03
C GLN A 125 2.18 -29.84 12.89
N GLY A 126 2.17 -28.48 12.85
CA GLY A 126 1.22 -27.66 13.60
C GLY A 126 1.65 -27.27 15.01
N GLU A 127 2.88 -27.53 15.40
CA GLU A 127 3.42 -27.15 16.70
C GLU A 127 3.74 -25.62 16.72
N LEU A 128 3.40 -24.93 17.81
CA LEU A 128 3.69 -23.53 17.98
C LEU A 128 5.20 -23.28 18.16
N LEU A 129 5.81 -22.54 17.24
CA LEU A 129 7.25 -22.23 17.24
C LEU A 129 7.58 -20.83 17.76
N GLY A 130 6.65 -19.86 17.64
CA GLY A 130 6.92 -18.49 18.03
C GLY A 130 5.81 -17.52 17.65
N ASN A 131 6.08 -16.20 17.84
CA ASN A 131 5.08 -15.15 17.73
C ASN A 131 5.60 -13.83 17.16
N SER A 132 6.54 -13.83 16.19
CA SER A 132 6.94 -12.59 15.51
C SER A 132 6.02 -12.26 14.34
N PRO A 133 5.68 -10.98 14.09
CA PRO A 133 4.78 -10.60 12.99
C PRO A 133 5.41 -10.83 11.62
N PHE A 134 4.56 -11.15 10.61
CA PHE A 134 5.00 -11.33 9.23
C PHE A 134 5.50 -10.01 8.63
N TYR A 135 4.74 -8.94 8.82
CA TYR A 135 5.08 -7.62 8.31
C TYR A 135 5.05 -6.58 9.43
N VAL A 136 6.11 -5.80 9.50
CA VAL A 136 6.19 -4.59 10.32
C VAL A 136 6.46 -3.43 9.38
N ALA A 137 5.63 -2.38 9.46
CA ALA A 137 5.82 -1.18 8.65
C ALA A 137 7.06 -0.39 9.12
N PRO A 138 7.64 0.47 8.27
CA PRO A 138 8.66 1.41 8.68
C PRO A 138 8.16 2.24 9.87
N ALA A 139 9.03 2.48 10.84
CA ALA A 139 8.68 3.28 12.01
C ALA A 139 9.77 4.32 12.31
N PRO A 140 9.41 5.54 12.75
CA PRO A 140 10.39 6.53 13.15
C PRO A 140 11.16 6.06 14.39
N LEU A 141 12.46 6.33 14.46
CA LEU A 141 13.31 5.95 15.57
C LEU A 141 13.13 6.87 16.78
N ASP A 142 12.95 8.18 16.54
CA ASP A 142 12.98 9.21 17.59
C ASP A 142 11.59 9.77 17.95
N ALA A 143 10.52 9.21 17.41
CA ALA A 143 9.14 9.65 17.66
C ALA A 143 8.14 8.53 17.38
N ASP A 144 6.90 8.68 17.85
CA ASP A 144 5.81 7.83 17.38
C ASP A 144 5.15 8.40 16.12
N LEU A 145 4.44 7.54 15.37
CA LEU A 145 3.77 7.94 14.13
C LEU A 145 2.68 9.02 14.34
N ASN A 146 2.03 9.06 15.51
CA ASN A 146 1.03 10.10 15.79
C ASN A 146 1.67 11.46 15.95
N THR A 147 2.87 11.53 16.55
CA THR A 147 3.66 12.75 16.66
C THR A 147 4.05 13.25 15.27
N ILE A 148 4.61 12.37 14.42
CA ILE A 148 4.93 12.69 13.01
C ILE A 148 3.67 13.15 12.24
N TYR A 149 2.54 12.46 12.42
CA TYR A 149 1.27 12.87 11.82
C TYR A 149 0.88 14.30 12.20
N LYS A 150 0.99 14.67 13.50
CA LYS A 150 0.71 16.02 13.98
C LYS A 150 1.67 17.05 13.40
N GLU A 151 2.97 16.74 13.35
CA GLU A 151 3.98 17.62 12.74
C GLU A 151 3.69 17.87 11.26
N VAL A 152 3.36 16.83 10.49
CA VAL A 152 2.96 16.97 9.08
C VAL A 152 1.69 17.79 8.95
N ALA A 153 0.67 17.51 9.79
CA ALA A 153 -0.58 18.25 9.75
C ALA A 153 -0.39 19.77 10.05
N GLN A 154 0.51 20.09 10.99
CA GLN A 154 0.86 21.48 11.32
C GLN A 154 1.72 22.15 10.23
N ALA A 155 2.57 21.39 9.54
CA ALA A 155 3.43 21.90 8.47
C ALA A 155 2.69 22.15 7.15
N ILE A 156 1.42 21.71 7.03
CA ILE A 156 0.62 22.00 5.84
C ILE A 156 0.17 23.44 5.84
N GLU A 157 0.77 24.22 4.97
CA GLU A 157 0.35 25.58 4.67
C GLU A 157 -0.92 25.54 3.80
N LEU A 158 -2.07 25.64 4.43
CA LEU A 158 -3.35 25.70 3.73
C LEU A 158 -3.54 27.11 3.16
N PRO A 159 -3.78 27.26 1.85
CA PRO A 159 -4.21 28.54 1.32
C PRO A 159 -5.55 28.92 1.97
N ILE A 160 -5.84 30.22 2.11
CA ILE A 160 -7.09 30.72 2.67
C ILE A 160 -8.25 30.04 1.94
N TRP A 161 -8.92 29.12 2.62
CA TRP A 161 -9.95 28.29 2.05
C TRP A 161 -11.29 29.05 2.13
N LYS A 162 -11.78 29.47 0.98
CA LYS A 162 -13.10 30.15 0.89
C LYS A 162 -14.29 29.19 1.05
N LYS A 163 -14.06 27.87 1.12
CA LYS A 163 -15.15 26.88 1.11
C LYS A 163 -15.00 25.93 2.30
N ALA A 164 -16.01 25.97 3.19
CA ALA A 164 -16.14 25.01 4.27
C ALA A 164 -16.30 23.59 3.73
N GLY A 165 -15.81 22.60 4.46
CA GLY A 165 -15.96 21.21 4.07
C GLY A 165 -14.92 20.28 4.70
N LYS A 166 -15.05 18.99 4.37
CA LYS A 166 -14.05 17.96 4.69
C LYS A 166 -13.05 17.86 3.54
N TRP A 167 -11.78 18.06 3.86
CA TRP A 167 -10.66 17.96 2.94
C TRP A 167 -9.81 16.76 3.33
N GLU A 168 -9.48 15.92 2.36
CA GLU A 168 -8.86 14.63 2.62
C GLU A 168 -7.77 14.33 1.58
N ALA A 169 -6.61 13.87 2.07
CA ALA A 169 -5.54 13.33 1.25
C ALA A 169 -4.92 12.10 1.91
N HIS A 170 -4.65 11.06 1.12
CA HIS A 170 -3.87 9.90 1.53
C HIS A 170 -2.52 9.97 0.85
N VAL A 171 -1.46 10.14 1.64
CA VAL A 171 -0.09 10.27 1.16
C VAL A 171 0.68 9.01 1.50
N GLU A 172 1.24 8.37 0.49
CA GLU A 172 2.16 7.26 0.65
C GLU A 172 3.59 7.75 0.66
N ILE A 173 4.34 7.31 1.67
CA ILE A 173 5.78 7.52 1.79
C ILE A 173 6.43 6.14 1.68
N THR A 174 7.34 5.96 0.72
CA THR A 174 8.07 4.70 0.52
C THR A 174 9.48 4.81 1.05
N PHE A 175 9.96 3.71 1.63
CA PHE A 175 11.28 3.56 2.22
C PHE A 175 12.01 2.37 1.59
N ASP A 176 13.33 2.48 1.49
CA ASP A 176 14.19 1.36 1.10
C ASP A 176 14.37 0.35 2.26
N ALA A 177 15.08 -0.74 2.01
CA ALA A 177 15.36 -1.76 3.00
C ALA A 177 16.35 -1.32 4.11
N LYS A 178 16.82 -0.07 4.08
CA LYS A 178 17.65 0.56 5.12
C LYS A 178 16.86 1.59 5.95
N GLY A 179 15.60 1.87 5.57
CA GLY A 179 14.77 2.88 6.23
C GLY A 179 14.92 4.29 5.65
N ASN A 180 15.63 4.48 4.52
CA ASN A 180 15.73 5.77 3.87
C ASN A 180 14.46 6.07 3.07
N MET A 181 13.94 7.28 3.18
CA MET A 181 12.80 7.74 2.39
C MET A 181 13.18 7.81 0.90
N MET A 182 12.42 7.12 0.05
CA MET A 182 12.65 7.07 -1.39
C MET A 182 11.71 7.98 -2.16
N ASN A 183 10.44 7.98 -1.81
CA ASN A 183 9.41 8.69 -2.58
C ASN A 183 8.21 9.06 -1.72
N VAL A 184 7.56 10.16 -2.11
CA VAL A 184 6.29 10.63 -1.53
C VAL A 184 5.30 10.85 -2.65
N ARG A 185 4.14 10.20 -2.58
CA ARG A 185 3.07 10.38 -3.56
C ARG A 185 1.69 10.47 -2.91
N VAL A 186 0.80 11.21 -3.55
CA VAL A 186 -0.62 11.22 -3.16
C VAL A 186 -1.33 10.06 -3.83
N LEU A 187 -1.89 9.15 -3.04
CA LEU A 187 -2.72 8.05 -3.54
C LEU A 187 -4.12 8.54 -3.89
N GLN A 188 -4.67 9.40 -3.03
CA GLN A 188 -6.01 9.94 -3.15
C GLN A 188 -6.06 11.33 -2.53
N SER A 189 -6.76 12.26 -3.16
CA SER A 189 -7.14 13.54 -2.56
C SER A 189 -8.40 14.09 -3.19
N ASN A 190 -9.26 14.69 -2.39
CA ASN A 190 -10.45 15.38 -2.87
C ASN A 190 -10.18 16.86 -3.22
N HIS A 191 -8.93 17.33 -3.06
CA HIS A 191 -8.56 18.70 -3.41
C HIS A 191 -7.11 18.82 -3.91
N PRO A 192 -6.86 19.37 -5.14
CA PRO A 192 -5.52 19.43 -5.72
C PRO A 192 -4.50 20.26 -4.92
N LYS A 193 -4.93 21.36 -4.28
CA LYS A 193 -4.05 22.19 -3.45
C LYS A 193 -3.63 21.45 -2.17
N LEU A 194 -4.56 20.71 -1.54
CA LEU A 194 -4.23 19.85 -0.40
C LEU A 194 -3.23 18.78 -0.81
N ALA A 195 -3.44 18.11 -1.95
CA ALA A 195 -2.52 17.10 -2.47
C ALA A 195 -1.09 17.66 -2.57
N LYS A 196 -0.91 18.84 -3.18
CA LYS A 196 0.41 19.48 -3.32
C LYS A 196 1.00 19.87 -1.96
N ALA A 197 0.23 20.53 -1.10
CA ALA A 197 0.68 20.96 0.23
C ALA A 197 1.06 19.77 1.12
N SER A 198 0.34 18.65 1.02
CA SER A 198 0.65 17.43 1.76
C SER A 198 2.01 16.85 1.40
N VAL A 199 2.35 16.78 0.11
CA VAL A 199 3.67 16.31 -0.34
C VAL A 199 4.78 17.23 0.17
N GLN A 200 4.60 18.55 0.11
CA GLN A 200 5.57 19.54 0.60
C GLN A 200 5.78 19.39 2.11
N ALA A 201 4.71 19.27 2.90
CA ALA A 201 4.78 19.11 4.34
C ALA A 201 5.46 17.79 4.74
N VAL A 202 5.12 16.68 4.08
CA VAL A 202 5.78 15.40 4.31
C VAL A 202 7.28 15.50 4.04
N ASN A 203 7.69 16.02 2.88
CA ASN A 203 9.10 16.20 2.57
C ASN A 203 9.83 17.06 3.62
N LYS A 204 9.23 18.17 4.05
CA LYS A 204 9.80 19.07 5.08
C LYS A 204 9.99 18.36 6.43
N VAL A 205 9.03 17.57 6.87
CA VAL A 205 9.07 16.89 8.19
C VAL A 205 9.97 15.66 8.15
N PHE A 206 9.92 14.87 7.07
CA PHE A 206 10.61 13.58 6.99
C PHE A 206 12.10 13.70 6.64
N GLN A 207 12.55 14.79 6.00
CA GLN A 207 13.96 14.97 5.59
C GLN A 207 14.97 14.89 6.75
N ASN A 208 14.54 15.18 7.99
CA ASN A 208 15.37 15.17 9.20
C ASN A 208 15.00 14.04 10.17
N LYS A 209 14.27 13.03 9.72
CA LYS A 209 13.85 11.90 10.54
C LYS A 209 14.51 10.62 10.05
N THR A 210 14.84 9.75 11.00
CA THR A 210 15.36 8.41 10.75
C THR A 210 14.28 7.37 11.01
N PHE A 211 14.26 6.32 10.20
CA PHE A 211 13.24 5.27 10.26
C PHE A 211 13.91 3.89 10.32
N THR A 212 13.27 2.97 11.05
CA THR A 212 13.54 1.55 10.84
C THR A 212 13.01 1.12 9.48
N PRO A 213 13.68 0.22 8.75
CA PRO A 213 13.09 -0.36 7.54
C PRO A 213 11.84 -1.18 7.88
N ALA A 214 10.99 -1.39 6.88
CA ALA A 214 9.98 -2.43 6.99
C ALA A 214 10.65 -3.79 7.14
N THR A 215 9.99 -4.70 7.84
CA THR A 215 10.40 -6.10 7.84
C THR A 215 9.29 -7.00 7.32
N MET A 216 9.68 -8.07 6.61
CA MET A 216 8.80 -9.13 6.15
C MET A 216 9.46 -10.47 6.47
N ASP A 217 8.79 -11.29 7.27
CA ASP A 217 9.33 -12.57 7.79
C ASP A 217 10.74 -12.38 8.41
N ASN A 218 10.90 -11.32 9.23
CA ASN A 218 12.13 -10.88 9.90
C ASN A 218 13.27 -10.39 8.97
N GLN A 219 13.02 -10.23 7.68
CA GLN A 219 13.99 -9.65 6.73
C GLN A 219 13.65 -8.20 6.43
N SER A 220 14.65 -7.32 6.41
CA SER A 220 14.47 -5.92 6.01
C SER A 220 14.09 -5.83 4.54
N VAL A 221 12.99 -5.12 4.25
CA VAL A 221 12.45 -4.94 2.91
C VAL A 221 12.09 -3.47 2.66
N CYS A 222 11.90 -3.12 1.40
CA CYS A 222 11.26 -1.85 1.08
C CYS A 222 9.83 -1.87 1.61
N GLY A 223 9.39 -0.76 2.18
CA GLY A 223 8.05 -0.65 2.75
C GLY A 223 7.47 0.74 2.57
N SER A 224 6.22 0.91 3.00
CA SER A 224 5.57 2.22 2.94
C SER A 224 4.72 2.50 4.17
N ILE A 225 4.53 3.81 4.42
CA ILE A 225 3.57 4.34 5.37
C ILE A 225 2.51 5.10 4.57
N ILE A 226 1.25 4.96 4.96
CA ILE A 226 0.14 5.77 4.41
C ILE A 226 -0.34 6.72 5.49
N LEU A 227 -0.20 8.03 5.24
CA LEU A 227 -0.70 9.08 6.12
C LEU A 227 -2.06 9.58 5.63
N PRO A 228 -3.16 9.32 6.35
CA PRO A 228 -4.46 9.93 6.07
C PRO A 228 -4.53 11.33 6.68
N LEU A 229 -4.45 12.37 5.85
CA LEU A 229 -4.54 13.77 6.26
C LEU A 229 -5.97 14.25 6.07
N ILE A 230 -6.64 14.56 7.18
CA ILE A 230 -8.06 14.94 7.19
C ILE A 230 -8.21 16.28 7.89
N TYR A 231 -8.78 17.27 7.18
CA TYR A 231 -9.08 18.60 7.70
C TYR A 231 -10.59 18.87 7.63
N ARG A 232 -11.10 19.47 8.68
CA ARG A 232 -12.45 20.03 8.71
C ARG A 232 -12.32 21.54 8.79
N ILE A 233 -12.83 22.23 7.78
CA ILE A 233 -12.82 23.69 7.71
C ILE A 233 -14.24 24.15 7.97
N GLU A 234 -14.44 24.85 9.08
CA GLU A 234 -15.68 25.47 9.44
C GLU A 234 -15.83 26.81 8.71
N ARG A 235 -17.07 27.24 8.45
CA ARG A 235 -17.30 28.61 7.93
C ARG A 235 -16.86 29.59 9.02
N VAL A 236 -15.90 30.46 8.70
CA VAL A 236 -15.70 31.70 9.45
C VAL A 236 -16.89 32.58 9.08
N LEU A 237 -17.78 32.81 10.05
CA LEU A 237 -18.93 33.74 9.94
C LEU A 237 -18.42 35.17 9.81
#